data_d86ee0843153596e7b64287fdd6e4d4b
#
_entry.id   d86ee0843153596e7b64287fdd6e4d4b
#
_cell.length_a   1.000
_cell.length_b   1.000
_cell.length_c   1.000
_cell.angle_alpha   90.00
_cell.angle_beta   90.00
_cell.angle_gamma   90.00
#
_symmetry.space_group_name_H-M   'P 1'
#
loop_
_entity.id
_entity.type
_entity.pdbx_description
1 polymer ?
#
loop_
_entity_poly.entity_id
_entity_poly.type
_entity_poly.pdbx_seq_one_letter_code
_entity_poly.pdbx_strand_id
1 'polypeptide(L)'
;MPVIIHKGVKILKRKIRLTAIVFMLILLFFVWFENQPYKVMHSTIFTSSNLTETHLTIVINRLFPIKEEVLAREIVDDCQMRNGKYLNSYYELELYRTSLHYYLGIPYDTVLCNGSGQIVTEIDF
;
A
#
# COMPACT_ATOMS: atom_id res chain seq x y z
N MET A 1 25.00 16.03 -48.91
CA MET A 1 24.69 16.91 -47.81
C MET A 1 24.96 16.31 -46.44
N PRO A 2 26.23 16.07 -46.13
CA PRO A 2 26.60 15.41 -44.87
C PRO A 2 26.23 16.20 -43.62
N VAL A 3 26.11 17.54 -43.69
CA VAL A 3 25.81 18.40 -42.56
C VAL A 3 24.41 18.20 -42.03
N ILE A 4 23.42 17.97 -42.90
CA ILE A 4 22.02 17.75 -42.51
C ILE A 4 21.87 16.40 -41.82
N ILE A 5 22.53 15.37 -42.34
CA ILE A 5 22.52 14.01 -41.74
C ILE A 5 23.16 14.06 -40.34
N HIS A 6 24.25 14.81 -40.19
CA HIS A 6 24.94 14.97 -38.93
C HIS A 6 24.09 15.65 -37.85
N LYS A 7 23.34 16.70 -38.22
CA LYS A 7 22.38 17.36 -37.32
C LYS A 7 21.25 16.43 -36.92
N GLY A 8 20.73 15.65 -37.85
CA GLY A 8 19.67 14.69 -37.55
C GLY A 8 20.11 13.63 -36.54
N VAL A 9 21.32 13.12 -36.65
CA VAL A 9 21.91 12.15 -35.72
C VAL A 9 22.08 12.77 -34.32
N LYS A 10 22.55 14.00 -34.21
CA LYS A 10 22.71 14.69 -32.92
C LYS A 10 21.35 14.92 -32.23
N ILE A 11 20.33 15.34 -32.95
CA ILE A 11 18.98 15.55 -32.41
C ILE A 11 18.40 14.22 -31.92
N LEU A 12 18.58 13.15 -32.69
CA LEU A 12 18.10 11.81 -32.32
C LEU A 12 18.80 11.30 -31.04
N LYS A 13 20.11 11.44 -30.94
CA LYS A 13 20.87 11.07 -29.75
C LYS A 13 20.41 11.85 -28.51
N ARG A 14 20.16 13.14 -28.68
CA ARG A 14 19.66 13.98 -27.58
C ARG A 14 18.28 13.53 -27.10
N LYS A 15 17.36 13.22 -28.02
CA LYS A 15 16.04 12.70 -27.70
C LYS A 15 16.11 11.37 -26.96
N ILE A 16 16.98 10.45 -27.40
CA ILE A 16 17.20 9.16 -26.77
C ILE A 16 17.72 9.36 -25.33
N ARG A 17 18.68 10.26 -25.13
CA ARG A 17 19.21 10.57 -23.79
C ARG A 17 18.12 11.12 -22.87
N LEU A 18 17.32 12.08 -23.35
CA LEU A 18 16.24 12.64 -22.55
C LEU A 18 15.19 11.58 -22.20
N THR A 19 14.82 10.74 -23.16
CA THR A 19 13.88 9.66 -22.93
C THR A 19 14.43 8.65 -21.89
N ALA A 20 15.71 8.30 -22.00
CA ALA A 20 16.36 7.40 -21.04
C ALA A 20 16.38 7.99 -19.62
N ILE A 21 16.68 9.28 -19.49
CA ILE A 21 16.68 9.97 -18.18
C ILE A 21 15.28 9.98 -17.57
N VAL A 22 14.26 10.31 -18.36
CA VAL A 22 12.85 10.33 -17.91
C VAL A 22 12.43 8.92 -17.47
N PHE A 23 12.78 7.90 -18.25
CA PHE A 23 12.46 6.52 -17.93
C PHE A 23 13.15 6.07 -16.62
N MET A 24 14.43 6.43 -16.43
CA MET A 24 15.15 6.16 -15.19
C MET A 24 14.50 6.84 -13.99
N LEU A 25 14.07 8.10 -14.13
CA LEU A 25 13.39 8.82 -13.07
C LEU A 25 12.06 8.17 -12.69
N ILE A 26 11.31 7.70 -13.69
CA ILE A 26 10.05 6.98 -13.46
C ILE A 26 10.32 5.68 -12.72
N LEU A 27 11.33 4.89 -13.12
CA LEU A 27 11.70 3.66 -12.43
C LEU A 27 12.13 3.91 -10.98
N LEU A 28 12.95 4.93 -10.74
CA LEU A 28 13.35 5.31 -9.38
C LEU A 28 12.16 5.73 -8.53
N PHE A 29 11.21 6.46 -9.12
CA PHE A 29 9.97 6.84 -8.43
C PHE A 29 9.16 5.60 -8.04
N PHE A 30 8.98 4.63 -8.96
CA PHE A 30 8.26 3.39 -8.66
C PHE A 30 8.94 2.57 -7.56
N VAL A 31 10.27 2.43 -7.62
CA VAL A 31 11.02 1.73 -6.58
C VAL A 31 10.86 2.43 -5.23
N TRP A 32 11.00 3.74 -5.21
CA TRP A 32 10.82 4.52 -3.99
C TRP A 32 9.40 4.37 -3.43
N PHE A 33 8.39 4.46 -4.30
CA PHE A 33 6.98 4.35 -3.90
C PHE A 33 6.68 2.96 -3.33
N GLU A 34 7.15 1.88 -3.99
CA GLU A 34 6.92 0.50 -3.54
C GLU A 34 7.63 0.19 -2.22
N ASN A 35 8.67 0.94 -1.86
CA ASN A 35 9.38 0.78 -0.60
C ASN A 35 8.82 1.64 0.53
N GLN A 36 7.77 2.42 0.28
CA GLN A 36 7.12 3.19 1.34
C GLN A 36 6.37 2.28 2.29
N PRO A 37 6.43 2.55 3.61
CA PRO A 37 5.63 1.80 4.57
C PRO A 37 4.14 2.09 4.39
N TYR A 38 3.30 1.18 4.83
CA TYR A 38 1.88 1.44 4.89
C TYR A 38 1.60 2.57 5.90
N LYS A 39 0.46 3.24 5.73
CA LYS A 39 0.04 4.33 6.60
C LYS A 39 -1.38 4.09 7.08
N VAL A 40 -1.59 4.16 8.39
CA VAL A 40 -2.91 4.09 8.99
C VAL A 40 -3.54 5.49 8.92
N MET A 41 -4.60 5.63 8.14
CA MET A 41 -5.29 6.91 7.96
C MET A 41 -6.35 7.14 9.04
N HIS A 42 -6.98 6.08 9.50
CA HIS A 42 -8.05 6.15 10.49
C HIS A 42 -8.12 4.83 11.26
N SER A 43 -8.43 4.91 12.55
CA SER A 43 -8.65 3.74 13.37
C SER A 43 -9.81 3.96 14.32
N THR A 44 -10.64 2.95 14.50
CA THR A 44 -11.76 2.96 15.42
C THR A 44 -11.80 1.64 16.16
N ILE A 45 -11.96 1.69 17.48
CA ILE A 45 -12.03 0.49 18.31
C ILE A 45 -13.43 0.41 18.92
N PHE A 46 -14.11 -0.70 18.66
CA PHE A 46 -15.42 -1.01 19.25
C PHE A 46 -15.26 -2.15 20.23
N THR A 47 -15.64 -1.94 21.48
CA THR A 47 -15.56 -2.94 22.53
C THR A 47 -16.94 -3.32 23.00
N SER A 48 -17.30 -4.58 22.91
CA SER A 48 -18.47 -5.18 23.57
C SER A 48 -17.99 -6.10 24.71
N SER A 49 -18.93 -6.69 25.46
CA SER A 49 -18.58 -7.47 26.66
C SER A 49 -17.59 -8.63 26.39
N ASN A 50 -17.62 -9.23 25.19
CA ASN A 50 -16.80 -10.39 24.85
C ASN A 50 -15.96 -10.24 23.60
N LEU A 51 -15.99 -9.06 22.96
CA LEU A 51 -15.35 -8.86 21.67
C LEU A 51 -14.81 -7.44 21.54
N THR A 52 -13.58 -7.34 21.04
CA THR A 52 -12.98 -6.07 20.63
C THR A 52 -12.77 -6.09 19.14
N GLU A 53 -13.41 -5.16 18.43
CA GLU A 53 -13.23 -4.99 16.98
C GLU A 53 -12.45 -3.71 16.72
N THR A 54 -11.39 -3.81 15.96
CA THR A 54 -10.60 -2.66 15.53
C THR A 54 -10.77 -2.49 14.04
N HIS A 55 -11.25 -1.33 13.61
CA HIS A 55 -11.42 -0.97 12.21
C HIS A 55 -10.29 -0.04 11.80
N LEU A 56 -9.48 -0.46 10.85
CA LEU A 56 -8.34 0.31 10.36
C LEU A 56 -8.52 0.65 8.89
N THR A 57 -8.34 1.92 8.56
CA THR A 57 -8.28 2.39 7.18
C THR A 57 -6.82 2.63 6.83
N ILE A 58 -6.30 1.89 5.87
CA ILE A 58 -4.86 1.81 5.60
C ILE A 58 -4.56 2.11 4.14
N VAL A 59 -3.59 3.01 3.92
CA VAL A 59 -2.97 3.23 2.61
C VAL A 59 -1.71 2.37 2.55
N ILE A 60 -1.72 1.38 1.67
CA ILE A 60 -0.64 0.40 1.61
C ILE A 60 0.58 0.87 0.83
N ASN A 61 0.44 1.93 0.02
CA ASN A 61 1.51 2.46 -0.82
C ASN A 61 2.11 1.42 -1.76
N ARG A 62 1.24 0.58 -2.36
CA ARG A 62 1.64 -0.45 -3.32
C ARG A 62 0.73 -0.41 -4.53
N LEU A 63 1.31 -0.36 -5.71
CA LEU A 63 0.57 -0.40 -6.98
C LEU A 63 0.46 -1.80 -7.55
N PHE A 64 1.42 -2.66 -7.23
CA PHE A 64 1.44 -4.05 -7.67
C PHE A 64 0.75 -4.98 -6.66
N PRO A 65 0.30 -6.16 -7.09
CA PRO A 65 -0.31 -7.12 -6.17
C PRO A 65 0.60 -7.45 -4.99
N ILE A 66 0.00 -7.58 -3.81
CA ILE A 66 0.69 -7.86 -2.55
C ILE A 66 0.17 -9.16 -1.95
N LYS A 67 0.96 -9.73 -1.04
CA LYS A 67 0.49 -10.82 -0.19
C LYS A 67 -0.27 -10.23 0.98
N GLU A 68 -1.60 -10.23 0.91
CA GLU A 68 -2.46 -9.66 1.94
C GLU A 68 -2.25 -10.31 3.29
N GLU A 69 -1.97 -11.61 3.32
CA GLU A 69 -1.74 -12.38 4.54
C GLU A 69 -0.53 -11.84 5.33
N VAL A 70 0.56 -11.56 4.64
CA VAL A 70 1.79 -11.03 5.24
C VAL A 70 1.55 -9.61 5.76
N LEU A 71 0.93 -8.77 4.93
CA LEU A 71 0.63 -7.40 5.29
C LEU A 71 -0.34 -7.33 6.47
N ALA A 72 -1.39 -8.13 6.46
CA ALA A 72 -2.37 -8.18 7.54
C ALA A 72 -1.72 -8.55 8.87
N ARG A 73 -0.83 -9.55 8.87
CA ARG A 73 -0.11 -9.95 10.08
C ARG A 73 0.77 -8.82 10.60
N GLU A 74 1.49 -8.14 9.73
CA GLU A 74 2.33 -7.01 10.08
C GLU A 74 1.52 -5.87 10.71
N ILE A 75 0.38 -5.53 10.10
CA ILE A 75 -0.50 -4.48 10.59
C ILE A 75 -1.08 -4.82 11.95
N VAL A 76 -1.54 -6.06 12.14
CA VAL A 76 -2.10 -6.52 13.41
C VAL A 76 -1.03 -6.51 14.50
N ASP A 77 0.18 -6.99 14.21
CA ASP A 77 1.28 -6.98 15.17
C ASP A 77 1.64 -5.55 15.57
N ASP A 78 1.74 -4.62 14.64
CA ASP A 78 2.03 -3.22 14.91
C ASP A 78 0.94 -2.58 15.77
N CYS A 79 -0.32 -2.87 15.47
CA CYS A 79 -1.46 -2.37 16.23
C CYS A 79 -1.42 -2.89 17.66
N GLN A 80 -1.12 -4.15 17.87
CA GLN A 80 -1.02 -4.77 19.19
C GLN A 80 0.15 -4.19 19.99
N MET A 81 1.26 -3.89 19.34
CA MET A 81 2.40 -3.24 20.00
C MET A 81 2.07 -1.84 20.51
N ARG A 82 1.21 -1.11 19.80
CA ARG A 82 0.82 0.26 20.19
C ARG A 82 -0.30 0.29 21.22
N ASN A 83 -1.32 -0.54 21.04
CA ASN A 83 -2.58 -0.47 21.79
C ASN A 83 -2.80 -1.63 22.74
N GLY A 84 -1.89 -2.61 22.76
CA GLY A 84 -2.02 -3.82 23.55
C GLY A 84 -2.83 -4.89 22.84
N LYS A 85 -2.86 -6.07 23.46
CA LYS A 85 -3.56 -7.24 22.96
C LYS A 85 -4.81 -7.47 23.80
N TYR A 86 -5.97 -7.47 23.13
CA TYR A 86 -7.26 -7.74 23.78
C TYR A 86 -7.69 -9.18 23.56
N LEU A 87 -8.43 -9.74 24.51
CA LEU A 87 -9.07 -11.04 24.34
C LEU A 87 -10.17 -10.93 23.27
N ASN A 88 -10.29 -11.97 22.43
CA ASN A 88 -11.28 -12.02 21.34
C ASN A 88 -11.20 -10.77 20.43
N SER A 89 -10.01 -10.46 19.98
CA SER A 89 -9.77 -9.31 19.09
C SER A 89 -9.94 -9.69 17.64
N TYR A 90 -10.61 -8.83 16.89
CA TYR A 90 -10.73 -8.90 15.45
C TYR A 90 -10.35 -7.57 14.82
N TYR A 91 -9.76 -7.62 13.65
CA TYR A 91 -9.29 -6.44 12.94
C TYR A 91 -9.89 -6.44 11.55
N GLU A 92 -10.63 -5.39 11.24
CA GLU A 92 -11.11 -5.13 9.89
C GLU A 92 -10.20 -4.12 9.23
N LEU A 93 -9.56 -4.50 8.14
CA LEU A 93 -8.60 -3.69 7.42
C LEU A 93 -9.21 -3.26 6.10
N GLU A 94 -9.48 -1.98 5.95
CA GLU A 94 -9.88 -1.40 4.68
C GLU A 94 -8.64 -0.85 3.99
N LEU A 95 -8.27 -1.46 2.87
CA LEU A 95 -7.01 -1.20 2.19
C LEU A 95 -7.21 -0.32 0.97
N TYR A 96 -6.37 0.71 0.85
CA TYR A 96 -6.29 1.58 -0.32
C TYR A 96 -4.87 1.52 -0.88
N ARG A 97 -4.74 1.48 -2.21
CA ARG A 97 -3.42 1.38 -2.85
C ARG A 97 -2.55 2.61 -2.62
N THR A 98 -3.16 3.79 -2.74
CA THR A 98 -2.46 5.08 -2.59
C THR A 98 -3.34 6.06 -1.84
N SER A 99 -2.74 7.18 -1.39
CA SER A 99 -3.49 8.27 -0.78
C SER A 99 -4.55 8.83 -1.73
N LEU A 100 -4.27 8.86 -3.03
CA LEU A 100 -5.23 9.32 -4.02
C LEU A 100 -6.46 8.41 -4.06
N HIS A 101 -6.28 7.09 -4.05
CA HIS A 101 -7.40 6.14 -3.99
C HIS A 101 -8.22 6.32 -2.71
N TYR A 102 -7.55 6.61 -1.60
CA TYR A 102 -8.23 6.89 -0.34
C TYR A 102 -9.12 8.13 -0.45
N TYR A 103 -8.60 9.24 -0.98
CA TYR A 103 -9.38 10.48 -1.14
C TYR A 103 -10.51 10.35 -2.15
N LEU A 104 -10.35 9.48 -3.15
CA LEU A 104 -11.39 9.21 -4.15
C LEU A 104 -12.42 8.17 -3.68
N GLY A 105 -12.19 7.53 -2.54
CA GLY A 105 -13.08 6.51 -2.01
C GLY A 105 -13.06 5.21 -2.80
N ILE A 106 -11.93 4.84 -3.39
CA ILE A 106 -11.76 3.61 -4.19
C ILE A 106 -10.92 2.61 -3.39
N PRO A 107 -11.53 1.70 -2.60
CA PRO A 107 -10.77 0.72 -1.85
C PRO A 107 -10.19 -0.37 -2.74
N TYR A 108 -9.05 -0.92 -2.31
CA TYR A 108 -8.44 -2.09 -2.94
C TYR A 108 -9.12 -3.37 -2.49
N ASP A 109 -9.27 -3.52 -1.18
CA ASP A 109 -9.87 -4.71 -0.57
C ASP A 109 -10.22 -4.41 0.89
N THR A 110 -11.12 -5.21 1.45
CA THR A 110 -11.41 -5.21 2.88
C THR A 110 -11.11 -6.60 3.43
N VAL A 111 -10.23 -6.67 4.41
CA VAL A 111 -9.73 -7.92 4.98
C VAL A 111 -10.11 -7.99 6.44
N LEU A 112 -10.65 -9.13 6.87
CA LEU A 112 -10.97 -9.41 8.26
C LEU A 112 -9.91 -10.34 8.84
N CYS A 113 -9.29 -9.95 9.95
CA CYS A 113 -8.24 -10.71 10.61
C CYS A 113 -8.60 -11.03 12.06
N ASN A 114 -8.12 -12.17 12.56
CA ASN A 114 -8.21 -12.49 13.97
C ASN A 114 -7.05 -11.85 14.76
N GLY A 115 -7.01 -12.07 16.08
CA GLY A 115 -5.97 -11.54 16.95
C GLY A 115 -4.55 -12.07 16.67
N SER A 116 -4.43 -13.14 15.89
CA SER A 116 -3.14 -13.68 15.45
C SER A 116 -2.66 -13.11 14.11
N GLY A 117 -3.46 -12.24 13.48
CA GLY A 117 -3.15 -11.68 12.18
C GLY A 117 -3.51 -12.59 11.01
N GLN A 118 -4.24 -13.65 11.24
CA GLN A 118 -4.72 -14.56 10.19
C GLN A 118 -5.99 -14.01 9.56
N ILE A 119 -6.08 -14.09 8.24
CA ILE A 119 -7.29 -13.69 7.51
C ILE A 119 -8.39 -14.71 7.75
N VAL A 120 -9.56 -14.23 8.15
CA VAL A 120 -10.74 -15.04 8.39
C VAL A 120 -11.91 -14.53 7.56
N THR A 121 -12.86 -15.42 7.25
CA THR A 121 -14.04 -15.05 6.45
C THR A 121 -15.20 -14.57 7.33
N GLU A 122 -15.24 -15.01 8.58
CA GLU A 122 -16.30 -14.65 9.53
C GLU A 122 -15.70 -14.49 10.93
N ILE A 123 -16.37 -13.68 11.74
CA ILE A 123 -16.04 -13.55 13.17
C ILE A 123 -16.62 -14.76 13.89
N ASP A 124 -15.74 -15.56 14.46
CA ASP A 124 -16.11 -16.77 15.20
C ASP A 124 -16.08 -16.46 16.70
N PHE A 125 -17.22 -16.56 17.31
CA PHE A 125 -17.40 -16.29 18.74
C PHE A 125 -17.25 -17.56 19.55
#